data_33aafebc3c3e2ef08f2b4868804cae49
#
_entry.id   33aafebc3c3e2ef08f2b4868804cae49
#
_cell.length_a   1.000
_cell.length_b   1.000
_cell.length_c   1.000
_cell.angle_alpha   90.00
_cell.angle_beta   90.00
_cell.angle_gamma   90.00
#
_symmetry.space_group_name_H-M   'P 1'
#
loop_
_entity.id
_entity.type
_entity.pdbx_description
1 polymer ?
#
loop_
_entity_poly.entity_id
_entity_poly.type
_entity_poly.pdbx_seq_one_letter_code
_entity_poly.pdbx_strand_id
1 'polypeptide(L)'
;PFPMAVIRLPDNEIIWGNPGFYSITGLSDATRYQTMDRVIPGFSTTWLREGRSELPGDQTINGRRYRVYGNYVRSEDDATTVMLATIFFADMTEMFNIRDEFMRTRPIISVILVDNYDELTNNLSDSAVSQIDAKINDAISAWTEGLHAICRTIERNRYLLVFESKDL
;
A
#
# COMPACT_ATOMS: atom_id res chain seq x y z
N PRO A 1 -14.23 -16.46 13.10
CA PRO A 1 -14.71 -16.85 11.79
C PRO A 1 -14.57 -15.67 10.84
N PHE A 2 -14.14 -15.92 9.59
CA PHE A 2 -14.04 -14.86 8.57
C PHE A 2 -15.41 -14.25 8.30
N PRO A 3 -15.54 -12.92 8.15
CA PRO A 3 -16.74 -12.29 7.66
C PRO A 3 -17.13 -12.87 6.30
N MET A 4 -18.40 -13.26 6.15
CA MET A 4 -18.88 -13.94 4.96
C MET A 4 -20.33 -13.52 4.65
N ALA A 5 -20.61 -13.31 3.37
CA ALA A 5 -21.94 -13.06 2.86
C ALA A 5 -22.26 -13.95 1.67
N VAL A 6 -23.54 -14.22 1.48
CA VAL A 6 -24.08 -14.82 0.25
C VAL A 6 -24.93 -13.77 -0.44
N ILE A 7 -24.66 -13.55 -1.71
CA ILE A 7 -25.38 -12.60 -2.54
C ILE A 7 -26.02 -13.30 -3.74
N ARG A 8 -27.13 -12.74 -4.22
CA ARG A 8 -27.75 -13.16 -5.45
C ARG A 8 -27.24 -12.30 -6.61
N LEU A 9 -26.89 -12.94 -7.71
CA LEU A 9 -26.53 -12.29 -8.95
C LEU A 9 -27.74 -12.27 -9.91
N PRO A 10 -27.91 -11.24 -10.76
CA PRO A 10 -26.98 -10.14 -11.02
C PRO A 10 -27.18 -8.89 -10.15
N ASP A 11 -28.19 -8.82 -9.32
CA ASP A 11 -28.62 -7.65 -8.56
C ASP A 11 -27.76 -7.38 -7.30
N ASN A 12 -26.85 -8.29 -6.96
CA ASN A 12 -25.95 -8.22 -5.80
C ASN A 12 -26.69 -8.11 -4.46
N GLU A 13 -27.92 -8.58 -4.38
CA GLU A 13 -28.72 -8.57 -3.17
C GLU A 13 -28.14 -9.53 -2.13
N ILE A 14 -27.99 -9.05 -0.91
CA ILE A 14 -27.47 -9.85 0.22
C ILE A 14 -28.58 -10.78 0.70
N ILE A 15 -28.39 -12.06 0.47
CA ILE A 15 -29.32 -13.11 0.89
C ILE A 15 -29.04 -13.54 2.32
N TRP A 16 -27.76 -13.59 2.69
CA TRP A 16 -27.32 -14.04 4.00
C TRP A 16 -25.95 -13.47 4.35
N GLY A 17 -25.70 -13.26 5.63
CA GLY A 17 -24.40 -12.92 6.17
C GLY A 17 -24.17 -13.60 7.51
N ASN A 18 -22.92 -13.88 7.85
CA ASN A 18 -22.59 -14.36 9.17
C ASN A 18 -22.42 -13.19 10.16
N PRO A 19 -22.36 -13.45 11.49
CA PRO A 19 -22.17 -12.38 12.49
C PRO A 19 -20.93 -11.52 12.23
N GLY A 20 -19.86 -12.09 11.68
CA GLY A 20 -18.66 -11.35 11.32
C GLY A 20 -18.93 -10.32 10.21
N PHE A 21 -19.69 -10.68 9.19
CA PHE A 21 -20.07 -9.76 8.12
C PHE A 21 -20.94 -8.61 8.64
N TYR A 22 -21.92 -8.90 9.48
CA TYR A 22 -22.74 -7.86 10.09
C TYR A 22 -21.92 -6.95 10.99
N SER A 23 -20.94 -7.50 11.73
CA SER A 23 -20.05 -6.70 12.57
C SER A 23 -19.20 -5.70 11.78
N ILE A 24 -18.62 -6.12 10.64
CA ILE A 24 -17.76 -5.23 9.85
C ILE A 24 -18.54 -4.21 9.02
N THR A 25 -19.78 -4.52 8.65
CA THR A 25 -20.62 -3.63 7.82
C THR A 25 -21.57 -2.76 8.65
N GLY A 26 -21.76 -3.07 9.92
CA GLY A 26 -22.75 -2.40 10.77
C GLY A 26 -24.20 -2.76 10.44
N LEU A 27 -24.41 -3.75 9.58
CA LEU A 27 -25.74 -4.25 9.26
C LEU A 27 -26.31 -5.11 10.40
N SER A 28 -27.62 -5.19 10.45
CA SER A 28 -28.35 -6.13 11.29
C SER A 28 -29.20 -7.07 10.43
N ASP A 29 -29.65 -8.16 11.03
CA ASP A 29 -30.57 -9.13 10.38
C ASP A 29 -31.85 -8.46 9.88
N ALA A 30 -32.23 -7.31 10.46
CA ALA A 30 -33.39 -6.53 10.06
C ALA A 30 -33.18 -5.76 8.74
N THR A 31 -31.96 -5.65 8.26
CA THR A 31 -31.59 -4.92 7.02
C THR A 31 -31.32 -5.87 5.85
N ARG A 32 -31.89 -7.07 5.86
CA ARG A 32 -31.89 -7.98 4.71
C ARG A 32 -32.51 -7.29 3.47
N TYR A 33 -32.09 -7.72 2.30
CA TYR A 33 -32.50 -7.18 0.98
C TYR A 33 -31.79 -5.88 0.56
N GLN A 34 -30.66 -5.54 1.18
CA GLN A 34 -29.78 -4.49 0.64
C GLN A 34 -28.83 -5.08 -0.40
N THR A 35 -28.42 -4.26 -1.33
CA THR A 35 -27.40 -4.65 -2.31
C THR A 35 -26.01 -4.41 -1.76
N MET A 36 -25.06 -5.23 -2.17
CA MET A 36 -23.67 -5.16 -1.66
C MET A 36 -23.00 -3.81 -1.94
N ASP A 37 -23.31 -3.17 -3.06
CA ASP A 37 -22.80 -1.85 -3.43
C ASP A 37 -23.29 -0.70 -2.54
N ARG A 38 -24.50 -0.85 -1.95
CA ARG A 38 -25.00 0.10 -0.94
C ARG A 38 -24.30 -0.07 0.40
N VAL A 39 -23.99 -1.29 0.76
CA VAL A 39 -23.33 -1.63 2.05
C VAL A 39 -21.84 -1.32 1.99
N ILE A 40 -21.21 -1.61 0.87
CA ILE A 40 -19.80 -1.38 0.62
C ILE A 40 -19.69 -0.56 -0.66
N PRO A 41 -19.57 0.78 -0.55
CA PRO A 41 -19.53 1.65 -1.72
C PRO A 41 -18.42 1.27 -2.69
N GLY A 42 -18.75 1.17 -3.97
CA GLY A 42 -17.82 0.78 -5.03
C GLY A 42 -17.58 -0.72 -5.16
N PHE A 43 -18.27 -1.56 -4.39
CA PHE A 43 -18.19 -3.01 -4.54
C PHE A 43 -18.82 -3.43 -5.89
N SER A 44 -18.09 -4.24 -6.64
CA SER A 44 -18.55 -4.81 -7.91
C SER A 44 -18.33 -6.32 -7.93
N THR A 45 -19.20 -7.04 -8.59
CA THR A 45 -19.10 -8.50 -8.80
C THR A 45 -18.60 -8.87 -10.20
N THR A 46 -18.17 -7.90 -11.00
CA THR A 46 -17.69 -8.12 -12.37
C THR A 46 -16.55 -9.13 -12.42
N TRP A 47 -15.64 -9.07 -11.45
CA TRP A 47 -14.50 -9.98 -11.33
C TRP A 47 -14.91 -11.46 -11.18
N LEU A 48 -16.02 -11.75 -10.50
CA LEU A 48 -16.57 -13.10 -10.41
C LEU A 48 -17.04 -13.61 -11.76
N ARG A 49 -17.70 -12.75 -12.55
CA ARG A 49 -18.17 -13.10 -13.90
C ARG A 49 -17.00 -13.33 -14.87
N GLU A 50 -15.85 -12.67 -14.62
CA GLU A 50 -14.61 -12.87 -15.34
C GLU A 50 -13.86 -14.15 -14.92
N GLY A 51 -14.43 -14.94 -13.99
CA GLY A 51 -13.84 -16.18 -13.50
C GLY A 51 -12.72 -15.99 -12.48
N ARG A 52 -12.60 -14.79 -11.89
CA ARG A 52 -11.64 -14.53 -10.82
C ARG A 52 -12.25 -14.96 -9.49
N SER A 53 -11.40 -15.46 -8.59
CA SER A 53 -11.77 -15.81 -7.21
C SER A 53 -11.39 -14.74 -6.18
N GLU A 54 -10.72 -13.66 -6.62
CA GLU A 54 -10.26 -12.55 -5.78
C GLU A 54 -10.63 -11.22 -6.43
N LEU A 55 -11.15 -10.28 -5.63
CA LEU A 55 -11.43 -8.91 -6.05
C LEU A 55 -10.10 -8.19 -6.36
N PRO A 56 -9.94 -7.57 -7.52
CA PRO A 56 -8.79 -6.74 -7.80
C PRO A 56 -8.72 -5.53 -6.84
N GLY A 57 -7.61 -5.45 -6.09
CA GLY A 57 -7.42 -4.40 -5.10
C GLY A 57 -8.04 -4.73 -3.73
N ASP A 58 -7.78 -3.84 -2.78
CA ASP A 58 -8.25 -3.97 -1.40
C ASP A 58 -9.55 -3.20 -1.21
N GLN A 59 -10.38 -3.67 -0.27
CA GLN A 59 -11.61 -3.00 0.11
C GLN A 59 -11.45 -2.41 1.52
N THR A 60 -11.72 -1.11 1.66
CA THR A 60 -11.73 -0.46 2.98
C THR A 60 -13.16 -0.43 3.53
N ILE A 61 -13.36 -1.02 4.71
CA ILE A 61 -14.64 -1.05 5.42
C ILE A 61 -14.40 -0.60 6.85
N ASN A 62 -15.04 0.49 7.27
CA ASN A 62 -14.90 1.05 8.61
C ASN A 62 -13.45 1.23 9.08
N GLY A 63 -12.58 1.73 8.19
CA GLY A 63 -11.16 2.01 8.47
C GLY A 63 -10.26 0.77 8.49
N ARG A 64 -10.78 -0.42 8.21
CA ARG A 64 -10.01 -1.65 8.07
C ARG A 64 -9.89 -2.04 6.62
N ARG A 65 -8.77 -2.66 6.26
CA ARG A 65 -8.46 -3.09 4.90
C ARG A 65 -8.68 -4.59 4.75
N TYR A 66 -9.54 -4.94 3.80
CA TYR A 66 -9.92 -6.33 3.53
C TYR A 66 -9.50 -6.74 2.14
N ARG A 67 -8.98 -7.96 2.03
CA ARG A 67 -8.91 -8.69 0.78
C ARG A 67 -10.17 -9.51 0.63
N VAL A 68 -10.80 -9.42 -0.54
CA VAL A 68 -12.12 -10.02 -0.77
C VAL A 68 -11.99 -11.17 -1.75
N TYR A 69 -12.50 -12.31 -1.35
CA TYR A 69 -12.55 -13.52 -2.14
C TYR A 69 -13.99 -13.92 -2.40
N GLY A 70 -14.24 -14.64 -3.48
CA GLY A 70 -15.57 -15.15 -3.76
C GLY A 70 -15.59 -16.27 -4.77
N ASN A 71 -16.66 -17.04 -4.66
CA ASN A 71 -17.00 -18.07 -5.61
C ASN A 71 -18.49 -17.97 -5.90
N TYR A 72 -18.90 -18.31 -7.13
CA TYR A 72 -20.30 -18.41 -7.45
C TYR A 72 -20.68 -19.84 -7.81
N VAL A 73 -21.92 -20.18 -7.53
CA VAL A 73 -22.53 -21.45 -7.88
C VAL A 73 -23.76 -21.15 -8.73
N ARG A 74 -23.81 -21.77 -9.88
CA ARG A 74 -24.99 -21.76 -10.72
C ARG A 74 -25.86 -22.95 -10.31
N SER A 75 -27.07 -22.69 -9.82
CA SER A 75 -28.06 -23.72 -9.59
C SER A 75 -29.00 -23.75 -10.79
N GLU A 76 -29.05 -24.87 -11.47
CA GLU A 76 -30.03 -25.13 -12.54
C GLU A 76 -31.16 -25.95 -11.92
N ASP A 77 -32.23 -25.26 -11.55
CA ASP A 77 -33.52 -25.92 -11.22
C ASP A 77 -34.43 -25.74 -12.45
N ASP A 78 -35.29 -26.71 -12.69
CA ASP A 78 -36.10 -26.89 -13.93
C ASP A 78 -36.92 -25.66 -14.39
N ALA A 79 -37.01 -24.62 -13.59
CA ALA A 79 -37.78 -23.40 -13.90
C ALA A 79 -37.01 -22.09 -13.86
N THR A 80 -35.89 -21.99 -13.12
CA THR A 80 -35.15 -20.72 -12.95
C THR A 80 -33.68 -20.95 -12.64
N THR A 81 -32.79 -20.34 -13.41
CA THR A 81 -31.36 -20.32 -13.09
C THR A 81 -31.10 -19.27 -12.01
N VAL A 82 -30.80 -19.70 -10.79
CA VAL A 82 -30.38 -18.82 -9.71
C VAL A 82 -28.87 -18.85 -9.61
N MET A 83 -28.23 -17.69 -9.67
CA MET A 83 -26.80 -17.54 -9.46
C MET A 83 -26.57 -16.92 -8.08
N LEU A 84 -25.90 -17.66 -7.21
CA LEU A 84 -25.48 -17.21 -5.89
C LEU A 84 -23.96 -17.10 -5.84
N ALA A 85 -23.46 -16.08 -5.16
CA ALA A 85 -22.04 -15.93 -4.88
C ALA A 85 -21.80 -15.88 -3.39
N THR A 86 -20.77 -16.59 -2.94
CA THR A 86 -20.27 -16.51 -1.57
C THR A 86 -19.08 -15.58 -1.56
N ILE A 87 -19.10 -14.56 -0.70
CA ILE A 87 -18.08 -13.53 -0.59
C ILE A 87 -17.43 -13.64 0.80
N PHE A 88 -16.11 -13.64 0.85
CA PHE A 88 -15.31 -13.73 2.07
C PHE A 88 -14.44 -12.48 2.19
N PHE A 89 -14.33 -11.97 3.42
CA PHE A 89 -13.52 -10.79 3.73
C PHE A 89 -12.38 -11.18 4.66
N ALA A 90 -11.16 -11.18 4.18
CA ALA A 90 -9.96 -11.39 4.98
C ALA A 90 -9.43 -10.05 5.48
N ASP A 91 -9.43 -9.84 6.79
CA ASP A 91 -8.84 -8.64 7.40
C ASP A 91 -7.32 -8.68 7.23
N MET A 92 -6.81 -7.77 6.43
CA MET A 92 -5.40 -7.63 6.12
C MET A 92 -4.80 -6.35 6.70
N THR A 93 -5.54 -5.66 7.56
CA THR A 93 -5.17 -4.33 8.08
C THR A 93 -3.79 -4.32 8.69
N GLU A 94 -3.50 -5.29 9.56
CA GLU A 94 -2.19 -5.38 10.23
C GLU A 94 -1.06 -5.64 9.23
N MET A 95 -1.27 -6.56 8.29
CA MET A 95 -0.27 -6.86 7.25
C MET A 95 0.02 -5.63 6.37
N PHE A 96 -1.02 -4.89 5.98
CA PHE A 96 -0.84 -3.67 5.19
C PHE A 96 -0.12 -2.58 5.99
N ASN A 97 -0.46 -2.42 7.28
CA ASN A 97 0.20 -1.45 8.14
C ASN A 97 1.70 -1.77 8.30
N ILE A 98 2.04 -3.03 8.56
CA ILE A 98 3.44 -3.49 8.65
C ILE A 98 4.17 -3.24 7.32
N ARG A 99 3.54 -3.58 6.19
CA ARG A 99 4.14 -3.35 4.87
C ARG A 99 4.35 -1.87 4.59
N ASP A 100 3.35 -1.05 4.87
CA ASP A 100 3.41 0.39 4.61
C ASP A 100 4.47 1.04 5.52
N GLU A 101 4.59 0.60 6.80
CA GLU A 101 5.66 1.02 7.70
C GLU A 101 7.03 0.60 7.20
N PHE A 102 7.19 -0.67 6.80
CA PHE A 102 8.44 -1.17 6.21
C PHE A 102 8.85 -0.37 4.97
N MET A 103 7.91 -0.09 4.07
CA MET A 103 8.18 0.69 2.86
C MET A 103 8.58 2.12 3.18
N ARG A 104 8.02 2.70 4.24
CA ARG A 104 8.29 4.05 4.70
C ARG A 104 9.65 4.18 5.40
N THR A 105 10.02 3.16 6.20
CA THR A 105 11.24 3.19 7.04
C THR A 105 12.43 2.46 6.41
N ARG A 106 12.26 1.88 5.22
CA ARG A 106 13.38 1.18 4.57
C ARG A 106 14.54 2.15 4.32
N PRO A 107 15.78 1.73 4.60
CA PRO A 107 16.94 2.56 4.36
C PRO A 107 17.20 2.72 2.86
N ILE A 108 17.50 3.95 2.47
CA ILE A 108 18.00 4.30 1.14
C ILE A 108 19.46 4.65 1.31
N ILE A 109 20.28 4.06 0.45
CA ILE A 109 21.72 4.34 0.39
C ILE A 109 21.96 5.08 -0.92
N SER A 110 22.52 6.29 -0.80
CA SER A 110 22.90 7.12 -1.94
C SER A 110 24.37 7.46 -1.86
N VAL A 111 24.98 7.61 -3.02
CA VAL A 111 26.34 8.13 -3.15
C VAL A 111 26.29 9.46 -3.87
N ILE A 112 26.78 10.50 -3.21
CA ILE A 112 26.99 11.81 -3.84
C ILE A 112 28.41 11.83 -4.39
N LEU A 113 28.54 12.11 -5.67
CA LEU A 113 29.82 12.32 -6.33
C LEU A 113 29.92 13.79 -6.71
N VAL A 114 30.99 14.45 -6.26
CA VAL A 114 31.35 15.77 -6.71
C VAL A 114 32.13 15.62 -8.02
N ASP A 115 31.45 15.89 -9.12
CA ASP A 115 32.07 15.84 -10.45
C ASP A 115 33.09 16.96 -10.61
N ASN A 116 34.10 16.72 -11.44
CA ASN A 116 35.17 17.68 -11.71
C ASN A 116 36.01 18.13 -10.49
N TYR A 117 35.96 17.37 -9.35
CA TYR A 117 36.70 17.70 -8.16
C TYR A 117 38.23 17.87 -8.45
N ASP A 118 38.80 16.92 -9.20
CA ASP A 118 40.21 16.95 -9.55
C ASP A 118 40.57 18.15 -10.43
N GLU A 119 39.67 18.53 -11.34
CA GLU A 119 39.85 19.74 -12.17
C GLU A 119 39.81 21.01 -11.32
N LEU A 120 38.94 21.09 -10.34
CA LEU A 120 38.78 22.23 -9.42
C LEU A 120 39.98 22.36 -8.47
N THR A 121 40.62 21.26 -8.12
CA THR A 121 41.72 21.25 -7.13
C THR A 121 43.09 21.15 -7.71
N ASN A 122 43.23 20.76 -9.00
CA ASN A 122 44.50 20.77 -9.71
C ASN A 122 45.13 22.19 -9.72
N ASN A 123 46.38 22.25 -9.34
CA ASN A 123 47.17 23.48 -9.27
C ASN A 123 46.80 24.48 -8.16
N LEU A 124 46.03 24.08 -7.17
CA LEU A 124 45.73 24.86 -5.98
C LEU A 124 46.69 24.54 -4.83
N SER A 125 46.88 25.50 -3.93
CA SER A 125 47.58 25.24 -2.67
C SER A 125 46.72 24.38 -1.74
N ASP A 126 47.37 23.64 -0.83
CA ASP A 126 46.65 22.80 0.18
C ASP A 126 45.63 23.61 0.98
N SER A 127 45.91 24.88 1.27
CA SER A 127 45.00 25.79 1.95
C SER A 127 43.73 26.07 1.11
N ALA A 128 43.89 26.27 -0.20
CA ALA A 128 42.78 26.52 -1.11
C ALA A 128 41.93 25.25 -1.30
N VAL A 129 42.54 24.08 -1.41
CA VAL A 129 41.85 22.78 -1.47
C VAL A 129 41.03 22.58 -0.20
N SER A 130 41.60 22.83 0.99
CA SER A 130 40.86 22.71 2.26
C SER A 130 39.67 23.64 2.36
N GLN A 131 39.73 24.84 1.76
CA GLN A 131 38.58 25.75 1.70
C GLN A 131 37.48 25.25 0.78
N ILE A 132 37.83 24.59 -0.34
CA ILE A 132 36.87 23.97 -1.25
C ILE A 132 36.19 22.81 -0.54
N ASP A 133 36.94 21.92 0.13
CA ASP A 133 36.42 20.79 0.89
C ASP A 133 35.44 21.28 1.97
N ALA A 134 35.79 22.33 2.69
CA ALA A 134 34.88 22.90 3.71
C ALA A 134 33.58 23.39 3.09
N LYS A 135 33.61 24.12 1.95
CA LYS A 135 32.41 24.59 1.27
C LYS A 135 31.54 23.45 0.74
N ILE A 136 32.16 22.38 0.22
CA ILE A 136 31.41 21.19 -0.24
C ILE A 136 30.73 20.54 0.95
N ASN A 137 31.44 20.32 2.05
CA ASN A 137 30.91 19.75 3.27
C ASN A 137 29.75 20.60 3.83
N ASP A 138 29.89 21.90 3.88
CA ASP A 138 28.86 22.84 4.34
C ASP A 138 27.61 22.75 3.44
N ALA A 139 27.80 22.73 2.12
CA ALA A 139 26.69 22.60 1.17
C ALA A 139 25.94 21.27 1.32
N ILE A 140 26.68 20.16 1.45
CA ILE A 140 26.08 18.83 1.66
C ILE A 140 25.36 18.78 3.01
N SER A 141 25.97 19.33 4.07
CA SER A 141 25.37 19.41 5.40
C SER A 141 24.08 20.22 5.40
N ALA A 142 24.10 21.40 4.77
CA ALA A 142 22.91 22.24 4.64
C ALA A 142 21.79 21.56 3.84
N TRP A 143 22.14 20.82 2.79
CA TRP A 143 21.16 20.08 2.00
C TRP A 143 20.57 18.89 2.78
N THR A 144 21.37 18.22 3.61
CA THR A 144 20.93 17.06 4.40
C THR A 144 20.33 17.44 5.75
N GLU A 145 20.37 18.69 6.17
CA GLU A 145 19.88 19.16 7.48
C GLU A 145 18.38 18.88 7.67
N GLY A 146 17.58 18.92 6.58
CA GLY A 146 16.15 18.56 6.62
C GLY A 146 15.84 17.07 6.54
N LEU A 147 16.85 16.24 6.28
CA LEU A 147 16.73 14.80 6.19
C LEU A 147 17.28 14.18 7.49
N HIS A 148 16.56 13.21 8.06
CA HIS A 148 17.13 12.40 9.16
C HIS A 148 18.18 11.43 8.61
N ALA A 149 19.25 11.99 8.05
CA ALA A 149 20.23 11.27 7.27
C ALA A 149 21.58 11.17 7.99
N ILE A 150 22.26 10.05 7.76
CA ILE A 150 23.67 9.89 8.10
C ILE A 150 24.48 10.17 6.85
N CYS A 151 25.33 11.20 6.89
CA CYS A 151 26.26 11.50 5.82
C CYS A 151 27.69 11.16 6.28
N ARG A 152 28.46 10.51 5.42
CA ARG A 152 29.86 10.17 5.66
C ARG A 152 30.69 10.38 4.40
N THR A 153 31.82 11.05 4.56
CA THR A 153 32.82 11.16 3.49
C THR A 153 33.51 9.82 3.32
N ILE A 154 33.50 9.25 2.13
CA ILE A 154 34.20 8.01 1.76
C ILE A 154 35.56 8.36 1.16
N GLU A 155 35.56 9.31 0.24
CA GLU A 155 36.74 9.84 -0.46
C GLU A 155 36.57 11.35 -0.57
N ARG A 156 37.62 12.07 -1.00
CA ARG A 156 37.58 13.54 -1.08
C ARG A 156 36.39 14.10 -1.88
N ASN A 157 35.96 13.37 -2.91
CA ASN A 157 34.85 13.76 -3.79
C ASN A 157 33.63 12.86 -3.68
N ARG A 158 33.58 11.92 -2.69
CA ARG A 158 32.49 10.96 -2.54
C ARG A 158 31.94 10.96 -1.13
N TYR A 159 30.64 11.01 -1.05
CA TYR A 159 29.90 11.01 0.21
C TYR A 159 28.85 9.90 0.17
N LEU A 160 28.79 9.11 1.25
CA LEU A 160 27.76 8.14 1.48
C LEU A 160 26.62 8.82 2.28
N LEU A 161 25.42 8.71 1.79
CA LEU A 161 24.22 9.20 2.45
C LEU A 161 23.31 8.01 2.74
N VAL A 162 22.86 7.87 3.99
CA VAL A 162 21.89 6.86 4.39
C VAL A 162 20.74 7.55 5.10
N PHE A 163 19.53 7.34 4.61
CA PHE A 163 18.30 7.95 5.15
C PHE A 163 17.10 7.02 4.94
N GLU A 164 15.98 7.31 5.59
CA GLU A 164 14.77 6.54 5.42
C GLU A 164 13.92 7.03 4.24
N SER A 165 13.19 6.12 3.60
CA SER A 165 12.37 6.43 2.42
C SER A 165 11.33 7.53 2.66
N LYS A 166 10.89 7.70 3.91
CA LYS A 166 9.92 8.76 4.30
C LYS A 166 10.50 10.17 4.24
N ASP A 167 11.84 10.30 4.21
CA ASP A 167 12.54 11.58 4.23
C ASP A 167 12.82 12.12 2.81
N LEU A 168 12.37 11.39 1.78
CA LEU A 168 12.34 11.81 0.38
C LEU A 168 11.05 12.56 0.05
#